data_46378f757f6aef7eed883d2897145b0b
#
_entry.id   46378f757f6aef7eed883d2897145b0b
#
_cell.length_a   1.000
_cell.length_b   1.000
_cell.length_c   1.000
_cell.angle_alpha   90.00
_cell.angle_beta   90.00
_cell.angle_gamma   90.00
#
_symmetry.space_group_name_H-M   'P 1'
#
loop_
_entity.id
_entity.type
_entity.pdbx_description
1 polymer ?
#
loop_
_entity_poly.entity_id
_entity_poly.type
_entity_poly.pdbx_seq_one_letter_code
_entity_poly.pdbx_strand_id
1 'polypeptide(L)'
;MAGKPQVQEFYSIGDVCTLTDLKPHVLRYWESQFRFLSPAKNRSGNRVYQRREVELIMLVKHLRYTEKYTIDGARQKIDEHRKSGDLRAVARAALDAQTLESVEHDLQEILQILDGARK
;
A
#
# COMPACT_ATOMS: atom_id res chain seq x y z
N MET A 1 10.55 -18.26 17.82
CA MET A 1 9.24 -18.35 18.42
C MET A 1 8.17 -18.02 17.45
N ALA A 2 7.28 -18.97 17.26
CA ALA A 2 6.24 -18.89 16.25
C ALA A 2 5.04 -18.14 16.79
N GLY A 3 4.99 -17.14 17.34
CA GLY A 3 3.79 -16.57 17.88
C GLY A 3 3.37 -15.23 17.33
N LYS A 4 4.27 -14.42 16.90
CA LYS A 4 3.91 -13.10 16.38
C LYS A 4 4.43 -12.94 14.98
N PRO A 5 3.59 -12.53 14.03
CA PRO A 5 4.10 -12.11 12.73
C PRO A 5 5.04 -10.94 12.97
N GLN A 6 6.27 -11.11 12.56
CA GLN A 6 7.22 -10.01 12.65
C GLN A 6 6.87 -8.99 11.58
N VAL A 7 6.83 -7.74 11.99
CA VAL A 7 6.68 -6.64 11.05
C VAL A 7 7.99 -6.54 10.28
N GLN A 8 7.93 -6.68 8.98
CA GLN A 8 9.10 -6.51 8.15
C GLN A 8 9.52 -5.04 8.15
N GLU A 9 10.82 -4.80 8.24
CA GLU A 9 11.35 -3.44 8.12
C GLU A 9 11.60 -3.07 6.66
N PHE A 10 11.90 -4.07 5.83
CA PHE A 10 12.22 -3.87 4.43
C PHE A 10 11.40 -4.80 3.55
N TYR A 11 11.00 -4.29 2.41
CA TYR A 11 10.15 -5.01 1.46
C TYR A 11 10.76 -4.93 0.07
N SER A 12 10.76 -6.05 -0.65
CA SER A 12 11.13 -6.04 -2.07
C SER A 12 9.98 -5.45 -2.90
N ILE A 13 10.25 -5.14 -4.17
CA ILE A 13 9.18 -4.65 -5.06
C ILE A 13 8.08 -5.71 -5.21
N GLY A 14 8.44 -6.99 -5.23
CA GLY A 14 7.46 -8.08 -5.28
C GLY A 14 6.57 -8.10 -4.05
N ASP A 15 7.17 -7.93 -2.86
CA ASP A 15 6.41 -7.86 -1.62
C ASP A 15 5.43 -6.69 -1.63
N VAL A 16 5.88 -5.52 -2.07
CA VAL A 16 5.03 -4.33 -2.14
C VAL A 16 3.89 -4.53 -3.12
N CYS A 17 4.16 -5.12 -4.28
CA CYS A 17 3.11 -5.42 -5.26
C CYS A 17 2.06 -6.37 -4.69
N THR A 18 2.48 -7.36 -3.93
CA THR A 18 1.57 -8.31 -3.29
C THR A 18 0.71 -7.62 -2.22
N LEU A 19 1.36 -6.81 -1.36
CA LEU A 19 0.65 -6.12 -0.27
C LEU A 19 -0.33 -5.06 -0.78
N THR A 20 0.04 -4.36 -1.83
CA THR A 20 -0.74 -3.21 -2.31
C THR A 20 -1.64 -3.56 -3.49
N ASP A 21 -1.50 -4.74 -4.05
CA ASP A 21 -2.21 -5.17 -5.27
C ASP A 21 -1.96 -4.21 -6.43
N LEU A 22 -0.74 -3.72 -6.52
CA LEU A 22 -0.30 -2.83 -7.60
C LEU A 22 0.72 -3.54 -8.48
N LYS A 23 0.79 -3.14 -9.73
CA LYS A 23 1.75 -3.70 -10.67
C LYS A 23 3.09 -2.96 -10.58
N PRO A 24 4.21 -3.62 -10.89
CA PRO A 24 5.53 -2.98 -10.80
C PRO A 24 5.66 -1.70 -11.61
N HIS A 25 5.04 -1.63 -12.80
CA HIS A 25 5.14 -0.43 -13.62
C HIS A 25 4.41 0.77 -13.00
N VAL A 26 3.34 0.51 -12.24
CA VAL A 26 2.62 1.57 -11.52
C VAL A 26 3.51 2.13 -10.41
N LEU A 27 4.15 1.25 -9.65
CA LEU A 27 5.07 1.67 -8.59
C LEU A 27 6.23 2.51 -9.16
N ARG A 28 6.81 2.08 -10.27
CA ARG A 28 7.91 2.82 -10.90
C ARG A 28 7.44 4.20 -11.38
N TYR A 29 6.23 4.26 -11.92
CA TYR A 29 5.67 5.55 -12.33
C TYR A 29 5.47 6.47 -11.13
N TRP A 30 4.92 5.95 -10.03
CA TRP A 30 4.71 6.76 -8.82
C TRP A 30 6.03 7.22 -8.20
N GLU A 31 7.08 6.40 -8.25
CA GLU A 31 8.41 6.80 -7.79
C GLU A 31 8.90 8.05 -8.54
N SER A 32 8.56 8.18 -9.81
CA SER A 32 8.93 9.35 -10.60
C SER A 32 8.07 10.58 -10.27
N GLN A 33 6.88 10.37 -9.72
CA GLN A 33 5.93 11.45 -9.45
C GLN A 33 5.95 11.95 -8.01
N PHE A 34 6.37 11.12 -7.06
CA PHE A 34 6.36 11.44 -5.65
C PHE A 34 7.78 11.37 -5.08
N ARG A 35 8.27 12.49 -4.54
CA ARG A 35 9.63 12.58 -4.01
C ARG A 35 9.86 11.69 -2.80
N PHE A 36 8.82 11.44 -2.00
CA PHE A 36 8.94 10.60 -0.82
C PHE A 36 9.13 9.12 -1.17
N LEU A 37 8.82 8.71 -2.40
CA LEU A 37 9.03 7.35 -2.86
C LEU A 37 10.39 7.25 -3.52
N SER A 38 11.43 7.11 -2.70
CA SER A 38 12.81 6.94 -3.16
C SER A 38 13.39 5.70 -2.53
N PRO A 39 13.02 4.51 -3.04
CA PRO A 39 13.51 3.27 -2.42
C PRO A 39 15.01 3.16 -2.57
N ALA A 40 15.66 2.68 -1.52
CA ALA A 40 17.06 2.35 -1.56
C ALA A 40 17.28 1.12 -2.44
N LYS A 41 18.51 0.90 -2.87
CA LYS A 41 18.89 -0.33 -3.57
C LYS A 41 19.77 -1.16 -2.65
N ASN A 42 19.55 -2.48 -2.64
CA ASN A 42 20.44 -3.38 -1.91
C ASN A 42 21.71 -3.64 -2.71
N ARG A 43 22.58 -4.51 -2.17
CA ARG A 43 23.86 -4.82 -2.82
C ARG A 43 23.69 -5.41 -4.22
N SER A 44 22.58 -6.09 -4.45
CA SER A 44 22.28 -6.68 -5.76
C SER A 44 21.62 -5.71 -6.74
N GLY A 45 21.44 -4.45 -6.34
CA GLY A 45 20.81 -3.45 -7.18
C GLY A 45 19.29 -3.47 -7.21
N ASN A 46 18.66 -4.27 -6.35
CA ASN A 46 17.21 -4.37 -6.28
C ASN A 46 16.64 -3.30 -5.36
N ARG A 47 15.43 -2.84 -5.68
CA ARG A 47 14.72 -1.86 -4.87
C ARG A 47 14.32 -2.44 -3.53
N VAL A 48 14.51 -1.66 -2.47
CA VAL A 48 14.14 -2.03 -1.11
C VAL A 48 13.29 -0.90 -0.52
N TYR A 49 12.08 -1.23 -0.11
CA TYR A 49 11.12 -0.28 0.43
C TYR A 49 11.04 -0.43 1.94
N GLN A 50 10.99 0.70 2.66
CA GLN A 50 10.74 0.69 4.08
C GLN A 50 9.23 0.65 4.33
N ARG A 51 8.82 0.24 5.54
CA ARG A 51 7.41 0.18 5.91
C ARG A 51 6.70 1.51 5.69
N ARG A 52 7.32 2.62 6.04
CA ARG A 52 6.73 3.94 5.86
C ARG A 52 6.44 4.24 4.39
N GLU A 53 7.28 3.72 3.49
CA GLU A 53 7.06 3.89 2.06
C GLU A 53 5.87 3.06 1.59
N VAL A 54 5.71 1.84 2.12
CA VAL A 54 4.55 1.00 1.83
C VAL A 54 3.27 1.69 2.30
N GLU A 55 3.28 2.26 3.49
CA GLU A 55 2.15 3.02 4.02
C GLU A 55 1.78 4.19 3.12
N LEU A 56 2.78 4.93 2.64
CA LEU A 56 2.57 6.06 1.74
C LEU A 56 2.04 5.60 0.37
N ILE A 57 2.53 4.48 -0.13
CA ILE A 57 2.04 3.89 -1.37
C ILE A 57 0.55 3.54 -1.23
N MET A 58 0.16 2.98 -0.10
CA MET A 58 -1.25 2.67 0.16
C MET A 58 -2.09 3.94 0.24
N LEU A 59 -1.56 5.02 0.81
CA LEU A 59 -2.25 6.29 0.83
C LEU A 59 -2.44 6.84 -0.58
N VAL A 60 -1.41 6.79 -1.42
CA VAL A 60 -1.52 7.21 -2.82
C VAL A 60 -2.57 6.38 -3.54
N LYS A 61 -2.57 5.07 -3.32
CA LYS A 61 -3.57 4.17 -3.92
C LYS A 61 -4.98 4.58 -3.50
N HIS A 62 -5.19 4.84 -2.23
CA HIS A 62 -6.49 5.26 -1.71
C HIS A 62 -6.94 6.59 -2.34
N LEU A 63 -6.06 7.57 -2.38
CA LEU A 63 -6.37 8.87 -2.98
C LEU A 63 -6.69 8.75 -4.47
N ARG A 64 -5.90 7.96 -5.20
CA ARG A 64 -6.07 7.80 -6.65
C ARG A 64 -7.33 7.02 -7.01
N TYR A 65 -7.55 5.87 -6.37
CA TYR A 65 -8.57 4.93 -6.81
C TYR A 65 -9.86 4.99 -6.01
N THR A 66 -9.79 5.30 -4.73
CA THR A 66 -10.98 5.39 -3.89
C THR A 66 -11.55 6.81 -3.91
N GLU A 67 -10.71 7.82 -3.70
CA GLU A 67 -11.17 9.21 -3.66
C GLU A 67 -11.05 9.93 -5.01
N LYS A 68 -10.49 9.27 -6.01
CA LYS A 68 -10.46 9.77 -7.40
C LYS A 68 -9.65 11.04 -7.61
N TYR A 69 -8.64 11.28 -6.75
CA TYR A 69 -7.72 12.40 -7.00
C TYR A 69 -6.85 12.12 -8.22
N THR A 70 -6.46 13.17 -8.92
CA THR A 70 -5.38 13.09 -9.92
C THR A 70 -4.05 12.91 -9.20
N ILE A 71 -2.99 12.61 -9.95
CA ILE A 71 -1.63 12.52 -9.37
C ILE A 71 -1.25 13.85 -8.69
N ASP A 72 -1.51 14.97 -9.36
CA ASP A 72 -1.21 16.29 -8.77
C ASP A 72 -2.06 16.56 -7.53
N GLY A 73 -3.35 16.21 -7.57
CA GLY A 73 -4.24 16.36 -6.42
C GLY A 73 -3.81 15.50 -5.24
N ALA A 74 -3.39 14.26 -5.51
CA ALA A 74 -2.87 13.36 -4.47
C ALA A 74 -1.60 13.95 -3.85
N ARG A 75 -0.71 14.51 -4.68
CA ARG A 75 0.53 15.13 -4.21
C ARG A 75 0.23 16.31 -3.28
N GLN A 76 -0.72 17.16 -3.66
CA GLN A 76 -1.15 18.29 -2.84
C GLN A 76 -1.74 17.82 -1.51
N LYS A 77 -2.56 16.79 -1.54
CA LYS A 77 -3.20 16.25 -0.33
C LYS A 77 -2.17 15.68 0.64
N ILE A 78 -1.17 14.99 0.12
CA ILE A 78 -0.07 14.47 0.92
C ILE A 78 0.75 15.61 1.54
N ASP A 79 1.00 16.67 0.77
CA ASP A 79 1.71 17.84 1.29
C ASP A 79 0.91 18.52 2.41
N GLU A 80 -0.41 18.61 2.30
CA GLU A 80 -1.27 19.15 3.36
C GLU A 80 -1.12 18.35 4.65
N HIS A 81 -1.15 17.01 4.55
CA HIS A 81 -0.99 16.14 5.72
C HIS A 81 0.42 16.25 6.31
N ARG A 82 1.43 16.42 5.46
CA ARG A 82 2.80 16.63 5.96
C ARG A 82 2.89 17.91 6.78
N LYS A 83 2.30 18.99 6.29
CA LYS A 83 2.31 20.29 6.98
C LYS A 83 1.52 20.26 8.28
N SER A 84 0.41 19.53 8.31
CA SER A 84 -0.39 19.40 9.53
C SER A 84 0.18 18.39 10.53
N GLY A 85 1.19 17.62 10.12
CA GLY A 85 1.88 16.68 11.01
C GLY A 85 1.19 15.34 11.21
N ASP A 86 0.11 15.05 10.47
CA ASP A 86 -0.65 13.80 10.60
C ASP A 86 -0.40 12.79 9.48
N LEU A 87 0.58 13.04 8.61
CA LEU A 87 0.81 12.20 7.44
C LEU A 87 1.03 10.72 7.78
N ARG A 88 1.84 10.44 8.81
CA ARG A 88 2.11 9.04 9.19
C ARG A 88 0.86 8.33 9.69
N ALA A 89 0.05 9.03 10.47
CA ALA A 89 -1.20 8.45 10.98
C ALA A 89 -2.17 8.15 9.84
N VAL A 90 -2.32 9.07 8.90
CA VAL A 90 -3.21 8.90 7.75
C VAL A 90 -2.72 7.77 6.85
N ALA A 91 -1.41 7.71 6.59
CA ALA A 91 -0.83 6.65 5.76
C ALA A 91 -0.98 5.26 6.40
N ARG A 92 -0.74 5.17 7.71
CA ARG A 92 -0.92 3.92 8.44
C ARG A 92 -2.38 3.47 8.40
N ALA A 93 -3.32 4.39 8.57
CA ALA A 93 -4.75 4.08 8.49
C ALA A 93 -5.13 3.55 7.11
N ALA A 94 -4.54 4.07 6.04
CA ALA A 94 -4.79 3.60 4.68
C ALA A 94 -4.34 2.14 4.50
N LEU A 95 -3.17 1.78 5.03
CA LEU A 95 -2.68 0.41 4.98
C LEU A 95 -3.57 -0.54 5.77
N ASP A 96 -3.99 -0.13 6.97
CA ASP A 96 -4.86 -0.95 7.83
C ASP A 96 -6.23 -1.16 7.17
N ALA A 97 -6.79 -0.13 6.56
CA ALA A 97 -8.07 -0.22 5.85
C ALA A 97 -7.96 -1.19 4.66
N GLN A 98 -6.87 -1.15 3.91
CA GLN A 98 -6.67 -2.06 2.79
C GLN A 98 -6.59 -3.51 3.26
N THR A 99 -5.89 -3.76 4.35
CA THR A 99 -5.79 -5.10 4.93
C THR A 99 -7.16 -5.63 5.34
N LEU A 100 -7.97 -4.79 5.97
CA LEU A 100 -9.31 -5.16 6.40
C LEU A 100 -10.23 -5.45 5.21
N GLU A 101 -10.20 -4.60 4.18
CA GLU A 101 -10.98 -4.81 2.97
C GLU A 101 -10.62 -6.13 2.27
N SER A 102 -9.34 -6.47 2.22
CA SER A 102 -8.90 -7.74 1.65
C SER A 102 -9.47 -8.94 2.40
N VAL A 103 -9.47 -8.89 3.73
CA VAL A 103 -10.03 -9.97 4.56
C VAL A 103 -11.52 -10.11 4.32
N GLU A 104 -12.25 -9.00 4.29
CA GLU A 104 -13.69 -9.01 4.03
C GLU A 104 -14.00 -9.58 2.65
N HIS A 105 -13.24 -9.19 1.64
CA HIS A 105 -13.42 -9.68 0.28
C HIS A 105 -13.20 -11.19 0.21
N ASP A 106 -12.12 -11.69 0.80
CA ASP A 106 -11.81 -13.11 0.84
C ASP A 106 -12.92 -13.90 1.54
N LEU A 107 -13.44 -13.37 2.64
CA LEU A 107 -14.53 -14.00 3.36
C LEU A 107 -15.80 -14.08 2.51
N GLN A 108 -16.13 -13.03 1.79
CA GLN A 108 -17.29 -13.01 0.90
C GLN A 108 -17.15 -14.05 -0.22
N GLU A 109 -15.97 -14.18 -0.80
CA GLU A 109 -15.72 -15.20 -1.82
C GLU A 109 -15.92 -16.62 -1.27
N ILE A 110 -15.42 -16.89 -0.08
CA ILE A 110 -15.59 -18.18 0.58
C ILE A 110 -17.08 -18.48 0.79
N LEU A 111 -17.84 -17.51 1.27
CA LEU A 111 -19.28 -17.66 1.48
C LEU A 111 -20.03 -17.95 0.19
N GLN A 112 -19.65 -17.29 -0.91
CA GLN A 112 -20.25 -17.53 -2.21
C GLN A 112 -19.97 -18.95 -2.71
N ILE A 113 -18.75 -19.44 -2.51
CA ILE A 113 -18.37 -20.80 -2.88
C ILE A 113 -19.19 -21.81 -2.10
N LEU A 114 -19.35 -21.58 -0.80
CA LEU A 114 -20.16 -22.47 0.06
C LEU A 114 -21.62 -22.49 -0.36
N ASP A 115 -22.19 -21.35 -0.68
CA ASP A 115 -23.57 -21.28 -1.16
C ASP A 115 -23.73 -22.00 -2.51
N GLY A 116 -22.77 -21.85 -3.40
CA GLY A 116 -22.77 -22.59 -4.67
C GLY A 116 -22.71 -24.09 -4.48
N ALA A 117 -21.99 -24.56 -3.47
CA ALA A 117 -21.86 -26.00 -3.19
C ALA A 117 -23.13 -26.61 -2.59
N ARG A 118 -24.03 -25.80 -2.08
CA ARG A 118 -25.30 -26.28 -1.50
C ARG A 118 -26.38 -26.57 -2.54
N LYS A 119 -26.15 -26.18 -3.77
CA LYS A 119 -27.12 -26.43 -4.85
C LYS A 119 -26.94 -27.83 -5.48
#